data_94a554bff623e2b589fee115824e5b0c
#
_entry.id   94a554bff623e2b589fee115824e5b0c
#
_cell.length_a   1.000
_cell.length_b   1.000
_cell.length_c   1.000
_cell.angle_alpha   90.00
_cell.angle_beta   90.00
_cell.angle_gamma   90.00
#
_symmetry.space_group_name_H-M   'P 1'
#
loop_
_entity.id
_entity.type
_entity.pdbx_description
1 polymer ?
#
loop_
_entity_poly.entity_id
_entity_poly.type
_entity_poly.pdbx_seq_one_letter_code
_entity_poly.pdbx_strand_id
1 'polypeptide(L)'
;TNFGTKNDLSRASGSMLLVGGMVYDWCYDQFTPEERQAYVNEFVRICHTMECHYPPKRTEPIAGHSSEWMILRDMLSCGIAIYDEYPDMYHHVITMMYEDYIPVRNYTYKGHNYHQGSSYFNVRFTNDLNSLWILDKMGAGPVYDPSQQYVLYDIIYRRRPDGQVMPAGDCNPAPRKRPQSFSQPAMLAASYYKDPYIAYEYERKPDTEPHMLMLELLWRDFDLKGKEPSDLPLTRFSGTPYGWMIARTGWGKNSVVAEMKVNEQFYGNHQHLDGGSFQIYYRGPLAIDSGSYQGSSGGYNSPHNKNYFKRTIAHNSLLVYDPSEKFACWNYGGADKTEFAVNDGGQRMPGDRWDTCRSFESLLSESYTVGKTLARGFGPDPHTPEYSYIKGDITKAYTAKVEDVRRSFVFLNLEPQGNADKNPE
;
A
#
# COMPACT_ATOMS: atom_id res chain seq x y z
N THR A 1 -21.43 1.78 25.01
CA THR A 1 -20.05 1.33 25.26
C THR A 1 -19.10 2.40 24.76
N ASN A 2 -18.23 2.92 25.61
CA ASN A 2 -17.25 3.93 25.21
C ASN A 2 -16.03 3.19 24.65
N PHE A 3 -15.90 3.12 23.33
CA PHE A 3 -14.83 2.37 22.68
C PHE A 3 -13.45 3.05 22.77
N GLY A 4 -13.38 4.27 23.29
CA GLY A 4 -12.12 4.98 23.48
C GLY A 4 -11.45 5.41 22.16
N THR A 5 -10.36 6.15 22.29
CA THR A 5 -9.58 6.72 21.16
C THR A 5 -8.39 5.87 20.74
N LYS A 6 -8.39 4.57 21.02
CA LYS A 6 -7.30 3.67 20.62
C LYS A 6 -7.51 3.20 19.19
N ASN A 7 -6.46 3.24 18.37
CA ASN A 7 -6.47 2.94 16.93
C ASN A 7 -7.24 1.66 16.53
N ASP A 8 -7.11 0.60 17.28
CA ASP A 8 -7.79 -0.66 16.94
C ASP A 8 -9.30 -0.63 17.28
N LEU A 9 -9.70 0.21 18.22
CA LEU A 9 -11.11 0.40 18.56
C LEU A 9 -11.83 1.27 17.52
N SER A 10 -11.11 2.22 16.89
CA SER A 10 -11.65 3.04 15.81
C SER A 10 -12.06 2.21 14.60
N ARG A 11 -11.32 1.14 14.28
CA ARG A 11 -11.70 0.22 13.20
C ARG A 11 -12.99 -0.53 13.50
N ALA A 12 -13.14 -1.04 14.73
CA ALA A 12 -14.38 -1.69 15.16
C ALA A 12 -15.56 -0.71 15.12
N SER A 13 -15.35 0.52 15.57
CA SER A 13 -16.35 1.59 15.49
C SER A 13 -16.74 1.92 14.06
N GLY A 14 -15.76 2.00 13.14
CA GLY A 14 -16.01 2.19 11.72
C GLY A 14 -16.83 1.05 11.11
N SER A 15 -16.52 -0.20 11.43
CA SER A 15 -17.31 -1.34 10.98
C SER A 15 -18.75 -1.31 11.51
N MET A 16 -18.96 -0.80 12.71
CA MET A 16 -20.32 -0.58 13.26
C MET A 16 -21.08 0.49 12.45
N LEU A 17 -20.42 1.58 12.05
CA LEU A 17 -21.01 2.60 11.19
C LEU A 17 -21.39 2.02 9.83
N LEU A 18 -20.50 1.23 9.21
CA LEU A 18 -20.76 0.61 7.91
C LEU A 18 -21.98 -0.32 7.99
N VAL A 19 -21.95 -1.29 8.90
CA VAL A 19 -23.04 -2.28 9.03
C VAL A 19 -24.33 -1.61 9.51
N GLY A 20 -24.25 -0.72 10.48
CA GLY A 20 -25.41 0.03 10.98
C GLY A 20 -26.03 0.90 9.87
N GLY A 21 -25.21 1.60 9.10
CA GLY A 21 -25.65 2.38 7.95
C GLY A 21 -26.37 1.53 6.89
N MET A 22 -25.83 0.35 6.57
CA MET A 22 -26.47 -0.59 5.65
C MET A 22 -27.84 -1.06 6.18
N VAL A 23 -27.93 -1.41 7.47
CA VAL A 23 -29.21 -1.80 8.08
C VAL A 23 -30.19 -0.62 8.07
N TYR A 24 -29.72 0.58 8.42
CA TYR A 24 -30.52 1.78 8.41
C TYR A 24 -31.10 2.07 7.03
N ASP A 25 -30.29 2.06 5.99
CA ASP A 25 -30.68 2.32 4.62
C ASP A 25 -31.65 1.23 4.07
N TRP A 26 -31.29 -0.04 4.21
CA TRP A 26 -32.06 -1.16 3.65
C TRP A 26 -33.39 -1.39 4.37
N CYS A 27 -33.47 -1.04 5.64
CA CYS A 27 -34.67 -1.23 6.47
C CYS A 27 -35.38 0.10 6.78
N TYR A 28 -35.06 1.17 6.08
CA TYR A 28 -35.50 2.54 6.40
C TYR A 28 -37.01 2.64 6.65
N ASP A 29 -37.82 2.03 5.77
CA ASP A 29 -39.29 2.04 5.86
C ASP A 29 -39.85 1.23 7.04
N GLN A 30 -39.02 0.42 7.69
CA GLN A 30 -39.43 -0.38 8.84
C GLN A 30 -39.23 0.35 10.18
N PHE A 31 -38.49 1.47 10.19
CA PHE A 31 -38.21 2.24 11.40
C PHE A 31 -39.22 3.35 11.60
N THR A 32 -39.64 3.54 12.86
CA THR A 32 -40.37 4.74 13.26
C THR A 32 -39.44 5.97 13.22
N PRO A 33 -40.01 7.21 13.18
CA PRO A 33 -39.20 8.43 13.25
C PRO A 33 -38.31 8.48 14.49
N GLU A 34 -38.77 8.00 15.63
CA GLU A 34 -38.03 7.96 16.89
C GLU A 34 -36.85 6.98 16.82
N GLU A 35 -37.05 5.82 16.21
CA GLU A 35 -35.99 4.85 15.98
C GLU A 35 -34.94 5.39 15.00
N ARG A 36 -35.34 6.04 13.91
CA ARG A 36 -34.40 6.71 12.98
C ARG A 36 -33.54 7.74 13.69
N GLN A 37 -34.17 8.59 14.50
CA GLN A 37 -33.41 9.59 15.27
C GLN A 37 -32.45 8.95 16.27
N ALA A 38 -32.82 7.82 16.88
CA ALA A 38 -31.95 7.09 17.78
C ALA A 38 -30.71 6.51 17.04
N TYR A 39 -30.91 5.95 15.82
CA TYR A 39 -29.82 5.50 14.98
C TYR A 39 -28.87 6.65 14.61
N VAL A 40 -29.40 7.77 14.13
CA VAL A 40 -28.59 8.95 13.75
C VAL A 40 -27.78 9.46 14.95
N ASN A 41 -28.40 9.61 16.12
CA ASN A 41 -27.73 10.05 17.33
C ASN A 41 -26.58 9.11 17.72
N GLU A 42 -26.78 7.79 17.57
CA GLU A 42 -25.76 6.81 17.91
C GLU A 42 -24.61 6.81 16.90
N PHE A 43 -24.88 6.94 15.60
CA PHE A 43 -23.84 7.06 14.59
C PHE A 43 -22.97 8.30 14.79
N VAL A 44 -23.58 9.45 15.06
CA VAL A 44 -22.85 10.70 15.39
C VAL A 44 -22.01 10.49 16.65
N ARG A 45 -22.61 9.89 17.71
CA ARG A 45 -21.88 9.57 18.94
C ARG A 45 -20.64 8.67 18.69
N ILE A 46 -20.78 7.66 17.84
CA ILE A 46 -19.66 6.78 17.48
C ILE A 46 -18.57 7.58 16.78
N CYS A 47 -18.92 8.41 15.79
CA CYS A 47 -17.97 9.25 15.06
C CYS A 47 -17.17 10.19 15.95
N HIS A 48 -17.77 10.73 17.01
CA HIS A 48 -17.08 11.56 18.01
C HIS A 48 -15.96 10.82 18.76
N THR A 49 -16.01 9.50 18.80
CA THR A 49 -15.02 8.67 19.51
C THR A 49 -13.95 8.08 18.58
N MET A 50 -14.08 8.27 17.27
CA MET A 50 -13.15 7.74 16.28
C MET A 50 -11.90 8.60 16.14
N GLU A 51 -10.85 8.02 15.60
CA GLU A 51 -9.56 8.67 15.36
C GLU A 51 -9.69 9.83 14.37
N CYS A 52 -10.49 9.67 13.32
CA CYS A 52 -10.94 10.74 12.45
C CYS A 52 -12.17 11.39 13.08
N HIS A 53 -11.93 12.27 14.03
CA HIS A 53 -13.01 12.90 14.80
C HIS A 53 -14.02 13.64 13.92
N TYR A 54 -15.28 13.48 14.26
CA TYR A 54 -16.35 14.34 13.76
C TYR A 54 -17.04 15.03 14.94
N PRO A 55 -17.11 16.37 14.97
CA PRO A 55 -16.34 17.29 14.10
C PRO A 55 -14.83 17.13 14.26
N PRO A 56 -14.02 17.50 13.25
CA PRO A 56 -12.59 17.25 13.26
C PRO A 56 -11.91 18.01 14.42
N LYS A 57 -11.09 17.30 15.18
CA LYS A 57 -10.31 17.87 16.30
C LYS A 57 -8.84 18.07 15.96
N ARG A 58 -8.34 17.34 14.96
CA ARG A 58 -6.95 17.40 14.50
C ARG A 58 -6.85 16.88 13.07
N THR A 59 -5.78 17.23 12.41
CA THR A 59 -5.40 16.65 11.12
C THR A 59 -4.89 15.21 11.32
N GLU A 60 -5.44 14.27 10.60
CA GLU A 60 -5.00 12.88 10.59
C GLU A 60 -4.07 12.59 9.39
N PRO A 61 -3.27 11.50 9.44
CA PRO A 61 -2.47 11.09 8.29
C PRO A 61 -3.33 10.87 7.04
N ILE A 62 -2.90 11.44 5.91
CA ILE A 62 -3.63 11.39 4.64
C ILE A 62 -3.27 10.19 3.77
N ALA A 63 -2.19 9.51 4.10
CA ALA A 63 -1.72 8.32 3.41
C ALA A 63 -1.24 7.28 4.42
N GLY A 64 -1.79 6.10 4.31
CA GLY A 64 -1.24 4.97 5.01
C GLY A 64 -1.57 4.82 6.49
N HIS A 65 -2.74 5.21 6.92
CA HIS A 65 -3.21 5.03 8.29
C HIS A 65 -4.63 4.44 8.34
N SER A 66 -5.07 4.04 9.56
CA SER A 66 -6.42 3.51 9.77
C SER A 66 -7.54 4.51 9.44
N SER A 67 -7.24 5.81 9.47
CA SER A 67 -8.16 6.87 9.03
C SER A 67 -8.68 6.67 7.60
N GLU A 68 -7.90 6.02 6.73
CA GLU A 68 -8.34 5.70 5.37
C GLU A 68 -9.62 4.86 5.34
N TRP A 69 -9.74 3.86 6.22
CA TRP A 69 -10.95 3.04 6.29
C TRP A 69 -12.15 3.83 6.74
N MET A 70 -11.94 4.66 7.76
CA MET A 70 -13.00 5.45 8.35
C MET A 70 -13.57 6.46 7.34
N ILE A 71 -12.71 7.16 6.64
CA ILE A 71 -13.12 8.19 5.67
C ILE A 71 -13.60 7.56 4.36
N LEU A 72 -12.79 6.68 3.76
CA LEU A 72 -13.04 6.20 2.39
C LEU A 72 -14.16 5.16 2.29
N ARG A 73 -14.61 4.58 3.39
CA ARG A 73 -15.66 3.57 3.38
C ARG A 73 -16.68 3.78 4.49
N ASP A 74 -16.24 3.70 5.76
CA ASP A 74 -17.16 3.52 6.88
C ASP A 74 -18.02 4.77 7.16
N MET A 75 -17.38 5.91 7.36
CA MET A 75 -18.09 7.18 7.55
C MET A 75 -18.76 7.66 6.26
N LEU A 76 -18.14 7.41 5.09
CA LEU A 76 -18.75 7.74 3.81
C LEU A 76 -20.09 7.01 3.64
N SER A 77 -20.10 5.68 3.81
CA SER A 77 -21.31 4.87 3.68
C SER A 77 -22.38 5.25 4.69
N CYS A 78 -22.00 5.49 5.94
CA CYS A 78 -22.90 5.92 6.99
C CYS A 78 -23.47 7.32 6.70
N GLY A 79 -22.61 8.27 6.32
CA GLY A 79 -23.03 9.63 5.97
C GLY A 79 -24.00 9.70 4.78
N ILE A 80 -23.83 8.78 3.81
CA ILE A 80 -24.82 8.62 2.71
C ILE A 80 -26.13 8.10 3.26
N ALA A 81 -26.11 7.04 4.07
CA ALA A 81 -27.30 6.39 4.59
C ALA A 81 -28.20 7.31 5.44
N ILE A 82 -27.59 8.27 6.16
CA ILE A 82 -28.33 9.22 7.04
C ILE A 82 -28.38 10.64 6.46
N TYR A 83 -28.13 10.79 5.16
CA TYR A 83 -27.97 12.12 4.55
C TYR A 83 -29.21 13.03 4.74
N ASP A 84 -30.40 12.47 4.64
CA ASP A 84 -31.66 13.25 4.75
C ASP A 84 -31.87 13.78 6.18
N GLU A 85 -31.45 13.05 7.21
CA GLU A 85 -31.58 13.44 8.60
C GLU A 85 -30.36 14.20 9.13
N TYR A 86 -29.15 13.90 8.61
CA TYR A 86 -27.90 14.47 9.12
C TYR A 86 -26.84 14.61 8.01
N PRO A 87 -26.97 15.59 7.12
CA PRO A 87 -26.07 15.77 5.97
C PRO A 87 -24.63 16.15 6.34
N ASP A 88 -24.41 16.69 7.53
CA ASP A 88 -23.11 17.22 7.94
C ASP A 88 -22.00 16.14 7.96
N MET A 89 -22.36 14.90 8.29
CA MET A 89 -21.39 13.80 8.27
C MET A 89 -20.88 13.54 6.84
N TYR A 90 -21.78 13.49 5.87
CA TYR A 90 -21.42 13.32 4.45
C TYR A 90 -20.55 14.49 3.96
N HIS A 91 -20.97 15.72 4.24
CA HIS A 91 -20.21 16.90 3.83
C HIS A 91 -18.80 16.93 4.44
N HIS A 92 -18.65 16.57 5.69
CA HIS A 92 -17.34 16.44 6.33
C HIS A 92 -16.45 15.42 5.62
N VAL A 93 -16.96 14.22 5.38
CA VAL A 93 -16.21 13.15 4.72
C VAL A 93 -15.81 13.54 3.31
N ILE A 94 -16.74 14.07 2.51
CA ILE A 94 -16.48 14.48 1.13
C ILE A 94 -15.44 15.60 1.08
N THR A 95 -15.52 16.59 1.97
CA THR A 95 -14.52 17.65 2.06
C THR A 95 -13.13 17.08 2.30
N MET A 96 -12.97 16.21 3.32
CA MET A 96 -11.69 15.54 3.57
C MET A 96 -11.19 14.70 2.39
N MET A 97 -12.10 14.02 1.70
CA MET A 97 -11.72 13.23 0.52
C MET A 97 -11.16 14.11 -0.59
N TYR A 98 -11.86 15.19 -0.95
CA TYR A 98 -11.46 16.03 -2.09
C TYR A 98 -10.28 16.94 -1.77
N GLU A 99 -10.15 17.42 -0.54
CA GLU A 99 -9.06 18.32 -0.15
C GLU A 99 -7.77 17.57 0.20
N ASP A 100 -7.86 16.42 0.86
CA ASP A 100 -6.70 15.73 1.42
C ASP A 100 -6.41 14.38 0.74
N TYR A 101 -7.40 13.49 0.63
CA TYR A 101 -7.17 12.08 0.31
C TYR A 101 -7.01 11.82 -1.19
N ILE A 102 -7.86 12.39 -2.03
CA ILE A 102 -7.83 12.21 -3.49
C ILE A 102 -6.56 12.83 -4.10
N PRO A 103 -6.13 14.06 -3.75
CA PRO A 103 -4.91 14.63 -4.31
C PRO A 103 -3.66 13.78 -4.08
N VAL A 104 -3.45 13.27 -2.88
CA VAL A 104 -2.29 12.43 -2.57
C VAL A 104 -2.34 11.10 -3.31
N ARG A 105 -3.52 10.51 -3.47
CA ARG A 105 -3.71 9.27 -4.22
C ARG A 105 -3.47 9.45 -5.71
N ASN A 106 -4.00 10.49 -6.29
CA ASN A 106 -3.76 10.82 -7.70
C ASN A 106 -2.28 11.08 -7.99
N TYR A 107 -1.54 11.63 -7.04
CA TYR A 107 -0.10 11.75 -7.14
C TYR A 107 0.60 10.39 -7.09
N THR A 108 0.20 9.53 -6.14
CA THR A 108 0.84 8.22 -5.95
C THR A 108 0.49 7.23 -7.06
N TYR A 109 -0.74 7.23 -7.57
CA TYR A 109 -1.18 6.30 -8.61
C TYR A 109 -0.44 6.46 -9.92
N LYS A 110 0.04 7.67 -10.26
CA LYS A 110 0.89 7.91 -11.42
C LYS A 110 2.17 7.08 -11.39
N GLY A 111 2.61 6.67 -10.23
CA GLY A 111 3.73 5.75 -10.06
C GLY A 111 3.38 4.28 -10.26
N HIS A 112 2.10 3.92 -10.40
CA HIS A 112 1.61 2.54 -10.60
C HIS A 112 2.04 1.58 -9.47
N ASN A 113 2.05 2.04 -8.24
CA ASN A 113 2.47 1.27 -7.08
C ASN A 113 1.75 1.74 -5.81
N TYR A 114 1.98 1.04 -4.71
CA TYR A 114 1.43 1.38 -3.40
C TYR A 114 2.52 1.32 -2.32
N HIS A 115 2.68 2.38 -1.55
CA HIS A 115 3.86 2.61 -0.70
C HIS A 115 3.95 1.77 0.58
N GLN A 116 2.89 1.09 1.00
CA GLN A 116 2.86 0.42 2.32
C GLN A 116 3.20 -1.07 2.29
N GLY A 117 3.69 -1.54 1.16
CA GLY A 117 4.12 -2.91 1.01
C GLY A 117 2.99 -3.93 0.87
N SER A 118 3.40 -5.18 0.70
CA SER A 118 2.51 -6.25 0.27
C SER A 118 1.44 -6.66 1.29
N SER A 119 1.68 -6.47 2.58
CA SER A 119 0.68 -6.85 3.61
C SER A 119 -0.43 -5.82 3.77
N TYR A 120 -0.07 -4.53 3.71
CA TYR A 120 -1.03 -3.46 3.89
C TYR A 120 -1.74 -3.05 2.60
N PHE A 121 -1.17 -3.38 1.46
CA PHE A 121 -1.78 -3.20 0.15
C PHE A 121 -3.22 -3.73 0.11
N ASN A 122 -3.39 -5.01 0.47
CA ASN A 122 -4.67 -5.69 0.37
C ASN A 122 -5.80 -4.94 1.09
N VAL A 123 -5.50 -4.46 2.28
CA VAL A 123 -6.51 -3.85 3.15
C VAL A 123 -6.76 -2.39 2.77
N ARG A 124 -5.70 -1.63 2.47
CA ARG A 124 -5.81 -0.18 2.31
C ARG A 124 -6.20 0.23 0.91
N PHE A 125 -5.63 -0.37 -0.11
CA PHE A 125 -6.01 -0.12 -1.49
C PHE A 125 -7.47 -0.55 -1.77
N THR A 126 -7.96 -1.56 -1.06
CA THR A 126 -9.39 -1.93 -1.10
C THR A 126 -10.30 -0.76 -0.72
N ASN A 127 -9.92 0.07 0.24
CA ASN A 127 -10.76 1.20 0.65
C ASN A 127 -10.77 2.32 -0.38
N ASP A 128 -9.68 2.53 -1.08
CA ASP A 128 -9.65 3.42 -2.24
C ASP A 128 -10.61 2.94 -3.33
N LEU A 129 -10.64 1.64 -3.60
CA LEU A 129 -11.57 1.05 -4.56
C LEU A 129 -13.03 1.08 -4.07
N ASN A 130 -13.28 0.90 -2.78
CA ASN A 130 -14.63 1.05 -2.21
C ASN A 130 -15.16 2.46 -2.44
N SER A 131 -14.37 3.48 -2.12
CA SER A 131 -14.81 4.88 -2.34
C SER A 131 -14.98 5.20 -3.82
N LEU A 132 -14.14 4.66 -4.71
CA LEU A 132 -14.30 4.78 -6.15
C LEU A 132 -15.68 4.25 -6.60
N TRP A 133 -16.01 3.01 -6.21
CA TRP A 133 -17.27 2.39 -6.56
C TRP A 133 -18.47 3.14 -5.99
N ILE A 134 -18.41 3.54 -4.72
CA ILE A 134 -19.51 4.27 -4.06
C ILE A 134 -19.78 5.57 -4.80
N LEU A 135 -18.75 6.40 -5.01
CA LEU A 135 -18.93 7.71 -5.63
C LEU A 135 -19.33 7.63 -7.11
N ASP A 136 -18.78 6.66 -7.84
CA ASP A 136 -19.19 6.41 -9.23
C ASP A 136 -20.67 6.01 -9.32
N LYS A 137 -21.15 5.13 -8.44
CA LYS A 137 -22.56 4.75 -8.36
C LYS A 137 -23.48 5.90 -7.93
N MET A 138 -22.98 6.85 -7.17
CA MET A 138 -23.70 8.08 -6.83
C MET A 138 -23.73 9.11 -7.98
N GLY A 139 -23.03 8.85 -9.08
CA GLY A 139 -23.02 9.73 -10.25
C GLY A 139 -21.90 10.77 -10.24
N ALA A 140 -20.94 10.71 -9.30
CA ALA A 140 -19.77 11.60 -9.30
C ALA A 140 -18.77 11.26 -10.41
N GLY A 141 -18.89 10.06 -11.02
CA GLY A 141 -17.92 9.53 -11.98
C GLY A 141 -16.62 9.09 -11.32
N PRO A 142 -15.58 8.79 -12.13
CA PRO A 142 -14.28 8.37 -11.60
C PRO A 142 -13.60 9.53 -10.86
N VAL A 143 -13.43 9.37 -9.56
CA VAL A 143 -12.84 10.42 -8.70
C VAL A 143 -11.32 10.33 -8.61
N TYR A 144 -10.74 9.19 -8.98
CA TYR A 144 -9.29 8.97 -8.99
C TYR A 144 -8.70 9.04 -10.40
N ASP A 145 -7.39 9.34 -10.45
CA ASP A 145 -6.62 9.30 -11.70
C ASP A 145 -6.72 7.90 -12.33
N PRO A 146 -6.95 7.77 -13.65
CA PRO A 146 -7.04 6.47 -14.34
C PRO A 146 -5.83 5.57 -14.14
N SER A 147 -4.67 6.10 -13.77
CA SER A 147 -3.49 5.32 -13.41
C SER A 147 -3.71 4.39 -12.21
N GLN A 148 -4.76 4.59 -11.41
CA GLN A 148 -5.14 3.67 -10.34
C GLN A 148 -5.31 2.23 -10.85
N GLN A 149 -5.78 2.03 -12.06
CA GLN A 149 -5.89 0.72 -12.73
C GLN A 149 -4.58 -0.07 -12.63
N TYR A 150 -3.44 0.61 -12.79
CA TYR A 150 -2.14 -0.04 -12.90
C TYR A 150 -1.46 -0.32 -11.57
N VAL A 151 -2.05 0.06 -10.45
CA VAL A 151 -1.46 -0.17 -9.11
C VAL A 151 -1.34 -1.67 -8.81
N LEU A 152 -2.34 -2.48 -9.19
CA LEU A 152 -2.30 -3.94 -9.03
C LEU A 152 -1.27 -4.65 -9.90
N TYR A 153 -0.79 -4.02 -10.95
CA TYR A 153 0.30 -4.57 -11.76
C TYR A 153 1.62 -4.66 -10.99
N ASP A 154 1.82 -3.85 -9.95
CA ASP A 154 2.95 -4.06 -9.03
C ASP A 154 2.90 -5.45 -8.42
N ILE A 155 1.73 -5.87 -7.94
CA ILE A 155 1.53 -7.22 -7.37
C ILE A 155 1.73 -8.31 -8.41
N ILE A 156 1.18 -8.16 -9.63
CA ILE A 156 1.31 -9.12 -10.72
C ILE A 156 2.79 -9.34 -11.07
N TYR A 157 3.54 -8.25 -11.26
CA TYR A 157 4.95 -8.32 -11.63
C TYR A 157 5.86 -8.83 -10.51
N ARG A 158 5.57 -8.48 -9.26
CA ARG A 158 6.35 -8.94 -8.10
C ARG A 158 5.97 -10.34 -7.62
N ARG A 159 4.93 -10.94 -8.20
CA ARG A 159 4.56 -12.31 -7.87
C ARG A 159 5.61 -13.29 -8.36
N ARG A 160 6.14 -14.03 -7.40
CA ARG A 160 7.16 -15.05 -7.62
C ARG A 160 6.52 -16.35 -8.12
N PRO A 161 7.30 -17.24 -8.77
CA PRO A 161 6.83 -18.56 -9.20
C PRO A 161 6.25 -19.44 -8.10
N ASP A 162 6.65 -19.26 -6.82
CA ASP A 162 6.09 -19.97 -5.67
C ASP A 162 4.73 -19.41 -5.20
N GLY A 163 4.17 -18.44 -5.90
CA GLY A 163 2.89 -17.81 -5.58
C GLY A 163 2.95 -16.75 -4.49
N GLN A 164 4.11 -16.49 -3.89
CA GLN A 164 4.31 -15.34 -2.99
C GLN A 164 4.62 -14.08 -3.79
N VAL A 165 4.50 -12.93 -3.16
CA VAL A 165 4.95 -11.65 -3.71
C VAL A 165 6.28 -11.28 -3.08
N MET A 166 7.18 -10.63 -3.83
CA MET A 166 8.41 -10.06 -3.27
C MET A 166 8.04 -9.17 -2.08
N PRO A 167 8.64 -9.39 -0.90
CA PRO A 167 8.31 -8.59 0.29
C PRO A 167 8.67 -7.12 0.08
N ALA A 168 7.86 -6.25 0.64
CA ALA A 168 8.12 -4.82 0.70
C ALA A 168 7.36 -4.22 1.87
N GLY A 169 7.96 -3.25 2.54
CA GLY A 169 7.38 -2.63 3.71
C GLY A 169 7.05 -3.64 4.81
N ASP A 170 6.20 -3.25 5.74
CA ASP A 170 5.78 -4.16 6.80
C ASP A 170 5.06 -5.38 6.23
N CYS A 171 5.62 -6.54 6.42
CA CYS A 171 5.12 -7.80 5.90
C CYS A 171 5.18 -8.92 6.96
N ASN A 172 4.34 -9.93 6.77
CA ASN A 172 4.40 -11.14 7.58
C ASN A 172 5.56 -12.04 7.13
N PRO A 173 6.11 -12.88 8.02
CA PRO A 173 7.21 -13.77 7.68
C PRO A 173 6.90 -14.65 6.46
N ALA A 174 7.89 -14.81 5.60
CA ALA A 174 7.93 -15.87 4.59
C ALA A 174 8.73 -17.08 5.15
N PRO A 175 8.51 -18.31 4.67
CA PRO A 175 7.56 -18.67 3.62
C PRO A 175 6.16 -18.91 4.15
N ARG A 176 5.16 -18.47 3.44
CA ARG A 176 3.79 -18.89 3.69
C ARG A 176 3.55 -20.20 2.94
N LYS A 177 2.85 -21.15 3.58
CA LYS A 177 2.49 -22.44 2.97
C LYS A 177 1.48 -22.30 1.82
N ARG A 178 0.85 -21.15 1.66
CA ARG A 178 -0.19 -20.88 0.66
C ARG A 178 0.15 -19.62 -0.13
N PRO A 179 -0.22 -19.53 -1.42
CA PRO A 179 -0.09 -18.31 -2.20
C PRO A 179 -0.69 -17.11 -1.49
N GLN A 180 -0.04 -15.96 -1.61
CA GLN A 180 -0.56 -14.70 -1.05
C GLN A 180 -1.73 -14.23 -1.89
N SER A 181 -2.87 -13.92 -1.25
CA SER A 181 -4.09 -13.48 -1.90
C SER A 181 -4.25 -11.96 -1.82
N PHE A 182 -4.75 -11.39 -2.91
CA PHE A 182 -5.20 -10.01 -3.04
C PHE A 182 -6.62 -9.97 -3.60
N SER A 183 -7.44 -10.93 -3.18
CA SER A 183 -8.75 -11.20 -3.77
C SER A 183 -9.67 -9.98 -3.81
N GLN A 184 -9.84 -9.27 -2.70
CA GLN A 184 -10.79 -8.17 -2.66
C GLN A 184 -10.41 -6.98 -3.56
N PRO A 185 -9.19 -6.40 -3.47
CA PRO A 185 -8.83 -5.33 -4.38
C PRO A 185 -8.73 -5.79 -5.83
N ALA A 186 -8.33 -7.04 -6.09
CA ALA A 186 -8.29 -7.56 -7.44
C ALA A 186 -9.71 -7.71 -8.04
N MET A 187 -10.68 -8.23 -7.29
CA MET A 187 -12.06 -8.34 -7.73
C MET A 187 -12.69 -6.96 -8.03
N LEU A 188 -12.53 -6.01 -7.11
CA LEU A 188 -13.06 -4.66 -7.27
C LEU A 188 -12.46 -3.93 -8.46
N ALA A 189 -11.12 -3.95 -8.59
CA ALA A 189 -10.43 -3.27 -9.68
C ALA A 189 -10.66 -3.93 -11.04
N ALA A 190 -10.60 -5.27 -11.11
CA ALA A 190 -10.87 -6.00 -12.35
C ALA A 190 -12.26 -5.66 -12.90
N SER A 191 -13.27 -5.69 -12.02
CA SER A 191 -14.65 -5.44 -12.40
C SER A 191 -14.89 -3.98 -12.81
N TYR A 192 -14.25 -3.03 -12.15
CA TYR A 192 -14.35 -1.60 -12.47
C TYR A 192 -13.65 -1.26 -13.80
N TYR A 193 -12.39 -1.63 -13.92
CA TYR A 193 -11.55 -1.29 -15.07
C TYR A 193 -11.66 -2.26 -16.24
N LYS A 194 -12.42 -3.36 -16.09
CA LYS A 194 -12.54 -4.44 -17.09
C LYS A 194 -11.19 -5.03 -17.50
N ASP A 195 -10.32 -5.21 -16.52
CA ASP A 195 -8.94 -5.65 -16.74
C ASP A 195 -8.79 -7.17 -16.55
N PRO A 196 -8.50 -7.93 -17.62
CA PRO A 196 -8.43 -9.38 -17.55
C PRO A 196 -7.20 -9.90 -16.79
N TYR A 197 -6.08 -9.16 -16.74
CA TYR A 197 -4.92 -9.59 -15.96
C TYR A 197 -5.15 -9.45 -14.46
N ILE A 198 -5.87 -8.41 -14.04
CA ILE A 198 -6.29 -8.25 -12.65
C ILE A 198 -7.37 -9.30 -12.30
N ALA A 199 -8.26 -9.64 -13.24
CA ALA A 199 -9.24 -10.72 -13.07
C ALA A 199 -8.53 -12.07 -12.83
N TYR A 200 -7.46 -12.36 -13.57
CA TYR A 200 -6.65 -13.56 -13.35
C TYR A 200 -6.01 -13.60 -11.96
N GLU A 201 -5.54 -12.46 -11.45
CA GLU A 201 -4.99 -12.37 -10.10
C GLU A 201 -6.04 -12.72 -9.04
N TYR A 202 -7.31 -12.31 -9.23
CA TYR A 202 -8.43 -12.72 -8.39
C TYR A 202 -8.72 -14.23 -8.52
N GLU A 203 -8.83 -14.76 -9.74
CA GLU A 203 -9.17 -16.16 -10.02
C GLU A 203 -8.14 -17.16 -9.49
N ARG A 204 -6.87 -16.75 -9.34
CA ARG A 204 -5.82 -17.59 -8.75
C ARG A 204 -6.15 -18.05 -7.33
N LYS A 205 -6.83 -17.22 -6.55
CA LYS A 205 -7.22 -17.53 -5.18
C LYS A 205 -8.39 -16.64 -4.75
N PRO A 206 -9.61 -16.98 -5.16
CA PRO A 206 -10.81 -16.33 -4.67
C PRO A 206 -10.92 -16.44 -3.15
N ASP A 207 -11.47 -15.44 -2.52
CA ASP A 207 -11.83 -15.50 -1.12
C ASP A 207 -13.16 -16.24 -0.99
N THR A 208 -13.25 -17.15 -0.04
CA THR A 208 -14.45 -17.98 0.19
C THR A 208 -15.18 -17.61 1.48
N GLU A 209 -14.76 -16.57 2.15
CA GLU A 209 -15.44 -16.10 3.37
C GLU A 209 -16.85 -15.56 3.02
N PRO A 210 -17.87 -15.83 3.83
CA PRO A 210 -19.27 -15.49 3.50
C PRO A 210 -19.50 -14.02 3.15
N HIS A 211 -18.84 -13.09 3.86
CA HIS A 211 -18.94 -11.67 3.57
C HIS A 211 -18.34 -11.30 2.21
N MET A 212 -17.32 -12.02 1.77
CA MET A 212 -16.71 -11.84 0.45
C MET A 212 -17.60 -12.36 -0.66
N LEU A 213 -18.33 -13.43 -0.45
CA LEU A 213 -19.29 -13.94 -1.43
C LEU A 213 -20.43 -12.92 -1.70
N MET A 214 -20.87 -12.21 -0.66
CA MET A 214 -21.85 -11.13 -0.83
C MET A 214 -21.26 -9.97 -1.65
N LEU A 215 -20.04 -9.54 -1.36
CA LEU A 215 -19.37 -8.49 -2.12
C LEU A 215 -19.11 -8.91 -3.57
N GLU A 216 -18.76 -10.18 -3.78
CA GLU A 216 -18.60 -10.77 -5.10
C GLU A 216 -19.90 -10.70 -5.91
N LEU A 217 -21.03 -11.07 -5.30
CA LEU A 217 -22.35 -10.98 -5.93
C LEU A 217 -22.71 -9.55 -6.35
N LEU A 218 -22.36 -8.56 -5.53
CA LEU A 218 -22.71 -7.15 -5.76
C LEU A 218 -21.79 -6.45 -6.77
N TRP A 219 -20.50 -6.80 -6.81
CA TRP A 219 -19.48 -6.00 -7.49
C TRP A 219 -18.71 -6.72 -8.59
N ARG A 220 -18.69 -8.07 -8.59
CA ARG A 220 -17.93 -8.83 -9.60
C ARG A 220 -18.63 -8.77 -10.97
N ASP A 221 -17.79 -8.54 -11.98
CA ASP A 221 -18.16 -8.81 -13.37
C ASP A 221 -17.93 -10.30 -13.69
N PHE A 222 -19.00 -11.08 -13.75
CA PHE A 222 -18.94 -12.52 -14.00
C PHE A 222 -18.64 -12.88 -15.46
N ASP A 223 -18.80 -11.92 -16.38
CA ASP A 223 -18.49 -12.12 -17.80
C ASP A 223 -17.00 -11.88 -18.11
N LEU A 224 -16.33 -11.11 -17.27
CA LEU A 224 -14.90 -10.86 -17.39
C LEU A 224 -14.10 -12.11 -16.99
N LYS A 225 -13.35 -12.68 -17.94
CA LYS A 225 -12.46 -13.83 -17.70
C LYS A 225 -11.03 -13.38 -17.50
N GLY A 226 -10.36 -14.03 -16.54
CA GLY A 226 -8.95 -13.80 -16.28
C GLY A 226 -8.07 -14.23 -17.45
N LYS A 227 -7.01 -13.44 -17.70
CA LYS A 227 -5.97 -13.73 -18.68
C LYS A 227 -4.62 -13.83 -17.99
N GLU A 228 -3.90 -14.92 -18.24
CA GLU A 228 -2.53 -15.10 -17.71
C GLU A 228 -1.61 -13.96 -18.17
N PRO A 229 -0.65 -13.56 -17.33
CA PRO A 229 0.26 -12.44 -17.64
C PRO A 229 1.38 -12.80 -18.63
N SER A 230 1.34 -13.99 -19.24
CA SER A 230 2.41 -14.52 -20.09
C SER A 230 2.78 -13.67 -21.32
N ASP A 231 1.87 -12.82 -21.74
CA ASP A 231 2.07 -11.87 -22.86
C ASP A 231 2.33 -10.43 -22.41
N LEU A 232 2.49 -10.21 -21.10
CA LEU A 232 2.95 -8.92 -20.60
C LEU A 232 4.47 -8.76 -20.76
N PRO A 233 4.97 -7.53 -20.92
CA PRO A 233 6.40 -7.25 -20.90
C PRO A 233 7.13 -7.89 -19.72
N LEU A 234 8.40 -8.26 -19.87
CA LEU A 234 9.19 -8.87 -18.78
C LEU A 234 9.80 -7.82 -17.84
N THR A 235 9.74 -6.55 -18.18
CA THR A 235 10.22 -5.45 -17.34
C THR A 235 9.12 -4.44 -17.10
N ARG A 236 9.00 -4.02 -15.84
CA ARG A 236 8.09 -2.95 -15.44
C ARG A 236 8.84 -1.92 -14.59
N PHE A 237 8.51 -0.66 -14.82
CA PHE A 237 8.98 0.45 -14.01
C PHE A 237 7.79 1.10 -13.29
N SER A 238 7.90 1.27 -11.99
CA SER A 238 7.07 2.21 -11.24
C SER A 238 7.68 3.60 -11.40
N GLY A 239 6.86 4.57 -11.77
CA GLY A 239 7.28 5.97 -11.93
C GLY A 239 7.43 6.70 -10.60
N THR A 240 7.61 8.03 -10.68
CA THR A 240 7.54 8.92 -9.53
C THR A 240 6.16 8.74 -8.85
N PRO A 241 6.10 8.61 -7.51
CA PRO A 241 7.15 8.89 -6.52
C PRO A 241 7.95 7.66 -6.05
N TYR A 242 7.88 6.53 -6.73
CA TYR A 242 8.51 5.28 -6.29
C TYR A 242 9.90 5.04 -6.90
N GLY A 243 10.00 5.08 -8.23
CA GLY A 243 11.26 4.80 -8.91
C GLY A 243 11.70 3.34 -8.71
N TRP A 244 10.86 2.36 -9.01
CA TRP A 244 11.18 0.94 -8.88
C TRP A 244 11.32 0.30 -10.25
N MET A 245 12.13 -0.74 -10.32
CA MET A 245 12.23 -1.66 -11.47
C MET A 245 11.98 -3.08 -11.01
N ILE A 246 11.14 -3.78 -11.77
CA ILE A 246 10.95 -5.22 -11.65
C ILE A 246 11.30 -5.83 -12.99
N ALA A 247 12.18 -6.83 -13.00
CA ALA A 247 12.62 -7.54 -14.19
C ALA A 247 12.49 -9.05 -14.00
N ARG A 248 12.12 -9.76 -15.08
CA ARG A 248 11.86 -11.20 -15.07
C ARG A 248 12.52 -11.85 -16.29
N THR A 249 12.86 -13.14 -16.17
CA THR A 249 13.24 -13.95 -17.32
C THR A 249 12.04 -14.61 -18.01
N GLY A 250 10.86 -14.54 -17.42
CA GLY A 250 9.63 -15.12 -17.93
C GLY A 250 8.52 -15.14 -16.89
N TRP A 251 7.41 -15.77 -17.23
CA TRP A 251 6.22 -15.90 -16.36
C TRP A 251 6.04 -17.33 -15.81
N GLY A 252 6.86 -18.28 -16.22
CA GLY A 252 6.78 -19.68 -15.81
C GLY A 252 7.44 -19.97 -14.45
N LYS A 253 7.33 -21.24 -14.02
CA LYS A 253 7.79 -21.72 -12.70
C LYS A 253 9.31 -21.59 -12.46
N ASN A 254 10.11 -21.54 -13.51
CA ASN A 254 11.57 -21.43 -13.43
C ASN A 254 12.08 -20.00 -13.68
N SER A 255 11.20 -19.02 -13.68
CA SER A 255 11.58 -17.63 -13.93
C SER A 255 12.35 -17.02 -12.76
N VAL A 256 13.38 -16.26 -13.10
CA VAL A 256 14.03 -15.32 -12.18
C VAL A 256 13.14 -14.09 -12.05
N VAL A 257 13.02 -13.54 -10.85
CA VAL A 257 12.40 -12.25 -10.57
C VAL A 257 13.40 -11.41 -9.79
N ALA A 258 13.66 -10.21 -10.28
CA ALA A 258 14.55 -9.26 -9.61
C ALA A 258 13.88 -7.89 -9.51
N GLU A 259 14.14 -7.17 -8.45
CA GLU A 259 13.69 -5.78 -8.28
C GLU A 259 14.79 -4.90 -7.70
N MET A 260 14.72 -3.62 -8.01
CA MET A 260 15.44 -2.56 -7.31
C MET A 260 14.53 -1.38 -7.07
N LYS A 261 14.63 -0.79 -5.87
CA LYS A 261 13.86 0.36 -5.41
C LYS A 261 14.77 1.58 -5.28
N VAL A 262 14.41 2.70 -5.90
CA VAL A 262 15.05 4.00 -5.60
C VAL A 262 14.40 4.63 -4.38
N ASN A 263 13.09 4.55 -4.27
CA ASN A 263 12.25 5.24 -3.29
C ASN A 263 12.46 6.76 -3.37
N GLU A 264 11.75 7.41 -4.28
CA GLU A 264 11.93 8.86 -4.47
C GLU A 264 11.34 9.67 -3.32
N GLN A 265 10.22 9.18 -2.75
CA GLN A 265 9.60 9.79 -1.56
C GLN A 265 9.29 8.77 -0.47
N PHE A 266 9.31 9.26 0.75
CA PHE A 266 8.97 8.49 1.95
C PHE A 266 7.65 8.97 2.54
N TYR A 267 6.68 8.08 2.61
CA TYR A 267 5.34 8.35 3.11
C TYR A 267 5.16 8.05 4.60
N GLY A 268 6.14 7.39 5.19
CA GLY A 268 6.06 6.96 6.58
C GLY A 268 5.27 5.66 6.79
N ASN A 269 4.77 5.49 8.00
CA ASN A 269 3.98 4.35 8.46
C ASN A 269 4.67 2.99 8.17
N HIS A 270 4.16 2.20 7.23
CA HIS A 270 4.65 0.85 6.94
C HIS A 270 5.73 0.78 5.86
N GLN A 271 6.14 1.92 5.31
CA GLN A 271 7.27 2.00 4.39
C GLN A 271 8.60 1.85 5.16
N HIS A 272 9.58 1.24 4.51
CA HIS A 272 10.90 1.00 5.09
C HIS A 272 11.96 1.98 4.59
N LEU A 273 13.08 2.06 5.30
CA LEU A 273 14.26 2.85 4.94
C LEU A 273 15.15 2.01 4.02
N ASP A 274 14.65 1.71 2.82
CA ASP A 274 15.19 0.73 1.89
C ASP A 274 15.50 1.31 0.50
N GLY A 275 15.74 2.62 0.41
CA GLY A 275 16.17 3.26 -0.83
C GLY A 275 17.45 2.63 -1.39
N GLY A 276 17.46 2.32 -2.69
CA GLY A 276 18.55 1.62 -3.36
C GLY A 276 18.62 0.12 -3.07
N SER A 277 17.68 -0.47 -2.33
CA SER A 277 17.68 -1.91 -2.09
C SER A 277 17.28 -2.71 -3.33
N PHE A 278 17.71 -3.96 -3.37
CA PHE A 278 17.31 -4.92 -4.41
C PHE A 278 16.97 -6.28 -3.83
N GLN A 279 16.18 -7.05 -4.55
CA GLN A 279 15.85 -8.44 -4.23
C GLN A 279 16.00 -9.31 -5.47
N ILE A 280 16.35 -10.59 -5.27
CA ILE A 280 16.47 -11.58 -6.34
C ILE A 280 15.83 -12.88 -5.87
N TYR A 281 15.00 -13.45 -6.72
CA TYR A 281 14.38 -14.76 -6.55
C TYR A 281 14.68 -15.67 -7.73
N TYR A 282 15.12 -16.90 -7.47
CA TYR A 282 15.18 -18.01 -8.41
C TYR A 282 15.05 -19.32 -7.65
N ARG A 283 13.96 -20.07 -7.85
CA ARG A 283 13.64 -21.31 -7.11
C ARG A 283 13.61 -21.15 -5.57
N GLY A 284 13.85 -19.97 -5.08
CA GLY A 284 13.91 -19.53 -3.68
C GLY A 284 14.44 -18.11 -3.59
N PRO A 285 14.29 -17.43 -2.45
CA PRO A 285 14.87 -16.11 -2.23
C PRO A 285 16.40 -16.20 -2.17
N LEU A 286 17.10 -15.49 -3.06
CA LEU A 286 18.57 -15.44 -3.13
C LEU A 286 19.13 -14.18 -2.47
N ALA A 287 18.53 -13.02 -2.76
CA ALA A 287 18.76 -11.78 -2.05
C ALA A 287 17.40 -11.29 -1.57
N ILE A 288 17.26 -11.10 -0.28
CA ILE A 288 15.95 -10.87 0.35
C ILE A 288 15.90 -9.51 1.04
N ASP A 289 14.68 -9.02 1.20
CA ASP A 289 14.28 -8.12 2.27
C ASP A 289 14.08 -9.02 3.52
N SER A 290 14.96 -8.91 4.49
CA SER A 290 14.97 -9.78 5.67
C SER A 290 14.04 -9.30 6.78
N GLY A 291 13.48 -8.10 6.66
CA GLY A 291 12.57 -7.52 7.62
C GLY A 291 11.18 -8.13 7.54
N SER A 292 10.65 -8.59 8.66
CA SER A 292 9.28 -9.09 8.76
C SER A 292 8.73 -9.00 10.18
N TYR A 293 7.40 -8.99 10.32
CA TYR A 293 6.76 -9.15 11.61
C TYR A 293 7.08 -10.50 12.25
N GLN A 294 7.43 -10.49 13.53
CA GLN A 294 7.75 -11.69 14.30
C GLN A 294 6.76 -11.89 15.46
N GLY A 295 5.50 -12.13 15.12
CA GLY A 295 4.43 -12.31 16.11
C GLY A 295 4.15 -11.04 16.92
N SER A 296 3.60 -11.19 18.11
CA SER A 296 3.21 -10.07 18.99
C SER A 296 4.38 -9.25 19.52
N SER A 297 5.56 -9.86 19.68
CA SER A 297 6.78 -9.18 20.16
C SER A 297 7.56 -8.46 19.07
N GLY A 298 7.29 -8.76 17.79
CA GLY A 298 7.97 -8.20 16.63
C GLY A 298 7.05 -7.37 15.71
N GLY A 299 5.86 -7.00 16.17
CA GLY A 299 4.89 -6.21 15.41
C GLY A 299 5.27 -4.74 15.28
N TYR A 300 4.34 -3.97 14.71
CA TYR A 300 4.48 -2.53 14.51
C TYR A 300 4.90 -1.81 15.80
N ASN A 301 5.85 -0.91 15.68
CA ASN A 301 6.40 -0.12 16.78
C ASN A 301 7.15 -0.89 17.89
N SER A 302 7.38 -2.20 17.72
CA SER A 302 8.23 -2.99 18.61
C SER A 302 9.71 -2.59 18.49
N PRO A 303 10.58 -2.95 19.45
CA PRO A 303 12.02 -2.79 19.30
C PRO A 303 12.58 -3.45 18.04
N HIS A 304 12.07 -4.62 17.64
CA HIS A 304 12.43 -5.29 16.40
C HIS A 304 12.04 -4.46 15.16
N ASN A 305 10.83 -3.87 15.16
CA ASN A 305 10.39 -2.98 14.09
C ASN A 305 11.29 -1.73 13.96
N LYS A 306 11.52 -1.04 15.08
CA LYS A 306 12.28 0.22 15.11
C LYS A 306 13.77 0.07 14.84
N ASN A 307 14.38 -1.04 15.28
CA ASN A 307 15.83 -1.24 15.30
C ASN A 307 16.33 -2.18 14.22
N TYR A 308 15.44 -2.89 13.53
CA TYR A 308 15.83 -3.86 12.53
C TYR A 308 14.99 -3.79 11.27
N PHE A 309 13.76 -4.32 11.25
CA PHE A 309 13.15 -4.64 9.98
C PHE A 309 12.64 -3.46 9.17
N LYS A 310 12.43 -2.28 9.77
CA LYS A 310 12.22 -1.02 9.03
C LYS A 310 13.52 -0.32 8.66
N ARG A 311 14.63 -0.73 9.28
CA ARG A 311 15.92 -0.09 9.10
C ARG A 311 16.66 -0.63 7.89
N THR A 312 17.56 0.18 7.36
CA THR A 312 18.38 -0.14 6.19
C THR A 312 19.18 -1.43 6.34
N ILE A 313 19.57 -1.79 7.56
CA ILE A 313 20.30 -3.03 7.85
C ILE A 313 19.54 -4.31 7.49
N ALA A 314 18.21 -4.27 7.43
CA ALA A 314 17.40 -5.43 7.03
C ALA A 314 17.26 -5.59 5.49
N HIS A 315 17.86 -4.69 4.73
CA HIS A 315 17.70 -4.58 3.28
C HIS A 315 19.04 -4.63 2.55
N ASN A 316 19.02 -5.02 1.27
CA ASN A 316 20.21 -5.04 0.42
C ASN A 316 20.58 -3.64 -0.07
N SER A 317 20.81 -2.72 0.85
CA SER A 317 21.21 -1.34 0.61
C SER A 317 22.54 -0.99 1.29
N LEU A 318 22.96 0.26 1.24
CA LEU A 318 24.25 0.70 1.75
C LEU A 318 24.13 1.13 3.21
N LEU A 319 25.13 0.77 4.01
CA LEU A 319 25.32 1.26 5.37
C LEU A 319 26.60 2.10 5.41
N VAL A 320 26.48 3.33 5.91
CA VAL A 320 27.61 4.25 6.15
C VAL A 320 27.52 4.68 7.59
N TYR A 321 28.43 4.18 8.41
CA TYR A 321 28.39 4.37 9.85
C TYR A 321 29.05 5.68 10.27
N ASP A 322 28.29 6.53 10.94
CA ASP A 322 28.77 7.70 11.66
C ASP A 322 28.36 7.57 13.13
N PRO A 323 29.32 7.47 14.06
CA PRO A 323 29.03 7.25 15.49
C PRO A 323 28.24 8.41 16.13
N SER A 324 28.27 9.59 15.54
CA SER A 324 27.56 10.76 16.06
C SER A 324 26.09 10.80 15.67
N GLU A 325 25.65 9.98 14.71
CA GLU A 325 24.32 10.02 14.15
C GLU A 325 23.28 9.42 15.11
N LYS A 326 22.13 10.09 15.19
CA LYS A 326 20.98 9.67 16.00
C LYS A 326 19.73 9.59 15.14
N PHE A 327 19.02 8.49 15.22
CA PHE A 327 17.79 8.24 14.48
C PHE A 327 16.58 8.40 15.39
N ALA A 328 15.99 9.60 15.43
CA ALA A 328 14.77 9.83 16.18
C ALA A 328 13.62 9.01 15.62
N CYS A 329 12.90 8.30 16.46
CA CYS A 329 11.71 7.55 16.07
C CYS A 329 10.51 7.92 16.95
N TRP A 330 9.31 7.60 16.45
CA TRP A 330 8.08 7.93 17.14
C TRP A 330 7.86 7.06 18.37
N ASN A 331 7.37 7.69 19.46
CA ASN A 331 7.03 7.01 20.70
C ASN A 331 5.51 7.12 20.97
N TYR A 332 4.82 5.98 21.00
CA TYR A 332 3.41 5.90 21.38
C TYR A 332 3.11 6.34 22.82
N GLY A 333 4.14 6.45 23.66
CA GLY A 333 3.99 6.72 25.08
C GLY A 333 3.86 8.18 25.51
N GLY A 334 3.87 9.13 24.58
CA GLY A 334 3.69 10.55 24.89
C GLY A 334 4.62 11.49 24.10
N ALA A 335 4.13 12.70 23.84
CA ALA A 335 4.75 13.70 22.97
C ALA A 335 6.13 14.20 23.47
N ASP A 336 6.47 14.00 24.74
CA ASP A 336 7.61 14.64 25.40
C ASP A 336 8.87 13.78 25.48
N LYS A 337 8.84 12.53 24.98
CA LYS A 337 10.01 11.65 25.00
C LYS A 337 10.40 11.26 23.59
N THR A 338 11.47 11.85 23.08
CA THR A 338 12.13 11.38 21.86
C THR A 338 12.77 10.03 22.12
N GLU A 339 12.31 9.01 21.41
CA GLU A 339 12.92 7.69 21.37
C GLU A 339 13.89 7.63 20.18
N PHE A 340 15.02 6.96 20.35
CA PHE A 340 16.01 6.77 19.30
C PHE A 340 16.11 5.30 18.91
N ALA A 341 16.13 5.02 17.62
CA ALA A 341 16.50 3.71 17.09
C ALA A 341 18.02 3.51 17.19
N VAL A 342 18.43 2.25 17.16
CA VAL A 342 19.86 1.88 17.13
C VAL A 342 20.51 2.45 15.87
N ASN A 343 21.72 2.99 16.01
CA ASN A 343 22.50 3.45 14.88
C ASN A 343 23.04 2.25 14.09
N ASP A 344 22.42 1.96 12.97
CA ASP A 344 22.80 0.90 12.03
C ASP A 344 23.67 1.39 10.87
N GLY A 345 24.01 2.68 10.83
CA GLY A 345 24.69 3.31 9.70
C GLY A 345 23.78 3.49 8.48
N GLY A 346 22.49 3.27 8.62
CA GLY A 346 21.52 3.29 7.53
C GLY A 346 21.04 4.67 7.13
N GLN A 347 19.87 4.69 6.49
CA GLN A 347 19.21 5.87 5.98
C GLN A 347 18.56 6.68 7.12
N ARG A 348 18.44 8.00 6.90
CA ARG A 348 17.81 8.92 7.85
C ARG A 348 16.32 8.62 8.00
N MET A 349 15.75 9.04 9.11
CA MET A 349 14.32 9.11 9.31
C MET A 349 13.79 10.37 8.61
N PRO A 350 12.98 10.25 7.54
CA PRO A 350 12.33 11.40 6.92
C PRO A 350 11.28 12.01 7.86
N GLY A 351 11.06 13.32 7.72
CA GLY A 351 10.31 14.07 8.71
C GLY A 351 11.03 14.15 10.05
N ASP A 352 10.37 14.62 11.09
CA ASP A 352 11.00 14.87 12.39
C ASP A 352 11.09 13.62 13.30
N ARG A 353 10.21 12.63 13.09
CA ARG A 353 10.06 11.51 14.04
C ARG A 353 9.53 10.22 13.41
N TRP A 354 9.87 9.91 12.17
CA TRP A 354 9.23 8.76 11.51
C TRP A 354 7.69 8.93 11.39
N ASP A 355 7.27 10.17 11.24
CA ASP A 355 5.85 10.50 11.23
C ASP A 355 5.22 10.24 9.85
N THR A 356 3.95 9.91 9.87
CA THR A 356 3.15 9.81 8.66
C THR A 356 2.73 11.22 8.25
N CYS A 357 2.87 11.52 6.97
CA CYS A 357 2.55 12.83 6.42
C CYS A 357 1.06 13.18 6.60
N ARG A 358 0.78 14.42 6.99
CA ARG A 358 -0.57 14.89 7.33
C ARG A 358 -1.18 15.86 6.33
N SER A 359 -0.40 16.29 5.34
CA SER A 359 -0.90 17.11 4.23
C SER A 359 -0.15 16.79 2.94
N PHE A 360 -0.80 17.01 1.81
CA PHE A 360 -0.18 16.81 0.51
C PHE A 360 1.00 17.76 0.28
N GLU A 361 0.88 18.99 0.74
CA GLU A 361 1.97 19.99 0.68
C GLU A 361 3.21 19.51 1.46
N SER A 362 3.01 19.03 2.69
CA SER A 362 4.13 18.54 3.50
C SER A 362 4.78 17.30 2.90
N LEU A 363 4.00 16.43 2.24
CA LEU A 363 4.53 15.27 1.52
C LEU A 363 5.51 15.66 0.41
N LEU A 364 5.23 16.74 -0.29
CA LEU A 364 6.09 17.24 -1.39
C LEU A 364 7.31 18.01 -0.90
N SER A 365 7.47 18.21 0.41
CA SER A 365 8.63 18.92 0.97
C SER A 365 9.92 18.12 0.86
N GLU A 366 11.05 18.81 0.92
CA GLU A 366 12.39 18.22 0.87
C GLU A 366 12.64 17.20 1.99
N SER A 367 11.97 17.31 3.13
CA SER A 367 12.14 16.39 4.26
C SER A 367 11.65 14.96 3.93
N TYR A 368 10.67 14.83 3.06
CA TYR A 368 10.13 13.54 2.60
C TYR A 368 10.72 13.04 1.29
N THR A 369 11.50 13.87 0.59
CA THR A 369 12.23 13.47 -0.61
C THR A 369 13.50 12.73 -0.22
N VAL A 370 13.64 11.48 -0.65
CA VAL A 370 14.75 10.60 -0.26
C VAL A 370 15.55 10.06 -1.43
N GLY A 371 15.05 10.17 -2.65
CA GLY A 371 15.75 9.70 -3.84
C GLY A 371 15.26 10.33 -5.12
N LYS A 372 15.92 9.98 -6.22
CA LYS A 372 15.54 10.38 -7.58
C LYS A 372 15.99 9.31 -8.58
N THR A 373 15.09 8.88 -9.44
CA THR A 373 15.45 8.04 -10.58
C THR A 373 16.20 8.89 -11.61
N LEU A 374 17.43 8.50 -11.91
CA LEU A 374 18.30 9.22 -12.86
C LEU A 374 18.16 8.66 -14.27
N ALA A 375 18.05 7.33 -14.40
CA ALA A 375 17.91 6.65 -15.67
C ALA A 375 17.25 5.29 -15.50
N ARG A 376 16.51 4.85 -16.50
CA ARG A 376 15.91 3.52 -16.58
C ARG A 376 15.69 3.13 -18.03
N GLY A 377 15.69 1.85 -18.31
CA GLY A 377 15.44 1.36 -19.66
C GLY A 377 15.53 -0.16 -19.74
N PHE A 378 15.14 -0.66 -20.87
CA PHE A 378 15.30 -2.04 -21.31
C PHE A 378 15.51 -2.06 -22.82
N GLY A 379 16.01 -3.15 -23.36
CA GLY A 379 16.15 -3.26 -24.80
C GLY A 379 16.48 -4.67 -25.28
N PRO A 380 16.28 -4.91 -26.61
CA PRO A 380 15.55 -4.02 -27.52
C PRO A 380 14.03 -4.19 -27.44
N ASP A 381 13.53 -5.39 -27.06
CA ASP A 381 12.11 -5.75 -27.02
C ASP A 381 11.62 -5.85 -25.56
N PRO A 382 10.49 -5.23 -25.18
CA PRO A 382 9.94 -5.32 -23.83
C PRO A 382 9.50 -6.74 -23.43
N HIS A 383 9.17 -7.60 -24.39
CA HIS A 383 8.73 -8.98 -24.14
C HIS A 383 9.89 -9.98 -24.07
N THR A 384 11.02 -9.63 -24.70
CA THR A 384 12.26 -10.41 -24.69
C THR A 384 13.49 -9.50 -24.49
N PRO A 385 13.52 -8.73 -23.38
CA PRO A 385 14.60 -7.77 -23.19
C PRO A 385 15.93 -8.49 -22.94
N GLU A 386 16.98 -8.12 -23.67
CA GLU A 386 18.34 -8.57 -23.39
C GLU A 386 18.86 -7.99 -22.09
N TYR A 387 18.42 -6.77 -21.77
CA TYR A 387 18.78 -6.09 -20.53
C TYR A 387 17.63 -5.23 -20.02
N SER A 388 17.64 -5.01 -18.71
CA SER A 388 16.82 -4.02 -18.02
C SER A 388 17.69 -3.32 -16.99
N TYR A 389 17.54 -2.01 -16.84
CA TYR A 389 18.34 -1.28 -15.85
C TYR A 389 17.56 -0.12 -15.22
N ILE A 390 17.98 0.20 -14.02
CA ILE A 390 17.60 1.41 -13.30
C ILE A 390 18.82 2.01 -12.62
N LYS A 391 18.90 3.33 -12.59
CA LYS A 391 19.89 4.09 -11.83
C LYS A 391 19.18 5.13 -10.97
N GLY A 392 19.48 5.15 -9.69
CA GLY A 392 18.95 6.11 -8.73
C GLY A 392 20.04 6.90 -8.01
N ASP A 393 19.72 8.13 -7.72
CA ASP A 393 20.39 8.95 -6.72
C ASP A 393 19.60 8.78 -5.42
N ILE A 394 20.26 8.28 -4.38
CA ILE A 394 19.69 8.07 -3.05
C ILE A 394 20.46 8.86 -1.98
N THR A 395 21.17 9.89 -2.38
CA THR A 395 21.97 10.75 -1.47
C THR A 395 21.08 11.34 -0.38
N LYS A 396 19.89 11.82 -0.75
CA LYS A 396 18.92 12.41 0.20
C LYS A 396 18.31 11.40 1.20
N ALA A 397 18.46 10.10 0.96
CA ALA A 397 18.09 9.10 1.96
C ALA A 397 19.04 9.07 3.16
N TYR A 398 20.21 9.64 3.03
CA TYR A 398 21.21 9.73 4.10
C TYR A 398 21.31 11.16 4.62
N THR A 399 21.98 11.31 5.75
CA THR A 399 22.38 12.61 6.31
C THR A 399 23.63 13.16 5.60
N ALA A 400 24.15 14.28 6.07
CA ALA A 400 25.39 14.87 5.55
C ALA A 400 26.65 14.00 5.70
N LYS A 401 26.53 12.78 6.25
CA LYS A 401 27.61 11.78 6.29
C LYS A 401 28.05 11.28 4.90
N VAL A 402 27.25 11.55 3.87
CA VAL A 402 27.57 11.21 2.48
C VAL A 402 27.39 12.44 1.58
N GLU A 403 28.25 12.58 0.58
CA GLU A 403 28.16 13.65 -0.40
C GLU A 403 27.41 13.22 -1.67
N ASP A 404 27.59 11.98 -2.12
CA ASP A 404 26.95 11.43 -3.32
C ASP A 404 26.80 9.91 -3.17
N VAL A 405 25.55 9.43 -3.28
CA VAL A 405 25.23 8.00 -3.26
C VAL A 405 24.33 7.69 -4.44
N ARG A 406 24.91 7.08 -5.47
CA ARG A 406 24.19 6.61 -6.66
C ARG A 406 24.29 5.10 -6.75
N ARG A 407 23.18 4.48 -7.10
CA ARG A 407 23.13 3.04 -7.29
C ARG A 407 22.52 2.70 -8.64
N SER A 408 23.14 1.73 -9.33
CA SER A 408 22.63 1.16 -10.57
C SER A 408 22.38 -0.32 -10.39
N PHE A 409 21.32 -0.82 -10.98
CA PHE A 409 21.02 -2.24 -11.07
C PHE A 409 20.77 -2.59 -12.53
N VAL A 410 21.48 -3.61 -13.01
CA VAL A 410 21.35 -4.12 -14.38
C VAL A 410 20.96 -5.58 -14.29
N PHE A 411 19.86 -5.93 -14.93
CA PHE A 411 19.39 -7.30 -15.10
C PHE A 411 19.64 -7.72 -16.56
N LEU A 412 20.45 -8.77 -16.75
CA LEU A 412 20.79 -9.29 -18.07
C LEU A 412 20.06 -10.62 -18.29
N ASN A 413 19.32 -10.72 -19.38
CA ASN A 413 18.74 -11.96 -19.87
C ASN A 413 19.76 -12.60 -20.83
N LEU A 414 20.68 -13.39 -20.27
CA LEU A 414 21.66 -14.11 -21.06
C LEU A 414 21.00 -15.38 -21.64
N GLU A 415 20.97 -15.51 -22.93
CA GLU A 415 20.61 -16.79 -23.54
C GLU A 415 21.65 -17.85 -23.14
N PRO A 416 21.23 -19.08 -22.77
CA PRO A 416 22.17 -20.16 -22.55
C PRO A 416 22.92 -20.41 -23.88
N GLN A 417 24.22 -20.21 -23.91
CA GLN A 417 25.02 -20.62 -25.02
C GLN A 417 25.02 -22.15 -25.13
N GLY A 418 24.19 -22.69 -26.03
CA GLY A 418 24.07 -24.10 -26.33
C GLY A 418 22.97 -24.85 -25.59
N ASN A 419 22.02 -25.36 -26.34
CA ASN A 419 20.92 -26.27 -26.01
C ASN A 419 20.09 -25.90 -24.78
N ALA A 420 18.96 -25.27 -25.03
CA ALA A 420 17.91 -24.95 -24.05
C ALA A 420 17.30 -26.20 -23.34
N ASP A 421 17.68 -27.41 -23.74
CA ASP A 421 17.16 -28.68 -23.17
C ASP A 421 17.96 -29.22 -22.00
N LYS A 422 19.00 -28.53 -21.55
CA LYS A 422 19.79 -28.95 -20.36
C LYS A 422 19.68 -27.98 -19.21
N ASN A 423 18.46 -27.61 -18.83
CA ASN A 423 18.24 -27.18 -17.46
C ASN A 423 18.18 -28.47 -16.60
N PRO A 424 19.08 -28.68 -15.65
CA PRO A 424 18.96 -29.82 -14.74
C PRO A 424 17.65 -29.67 -13.94
N GLU A 425 16.88 -30.72 -13.90
CA GLU A 425 15.67 -30.88 -13.12
C GLU A 425 15.89 -30.57 -11.63
#